data_bd0cd3286d9134ee7b2149e3eb0af69e
#
_entry.id   bd0cd3286d9134ee7b2149e3eb0af69e
#
_cell.length_a   1.000
_cell.length_b   1.000
_cell.length_c   1.000
_cell.angle_alpha   90.00
_cell.angle_beta   90.00
_cell.angle_gamma   90.00
#
_symmetry.space_group_name_H-M   'P 1'
#
loop_
_entity.id
_entity.type
_entity.pdbx_description
1 polymer ?
#
loop_
_entity_poly.entity_id
_entity_poly.type
_entity_poly.pdbx_seq_one_letter_code
_entity_poly.pdbx_strand_id
1 'polypeptide(L)'
;MVALPEENVKRVLLSASQAAGFIVGSTVSVGDMGAQSNKDRWNAWMRNLADLVKVSSIEKVTVNGTEYTAINLDISGTITTTATTCISTMPWHSGATEALPGHKDGCTFSLTAGKTPLRVAGVEVLDGSYTIGLDPLYDTTANEAGGFDYTVYQCRDSQKLSGSITADYEDTGIVYSGMPSGWNYVKAFIKSKLGVLFPKLIGGSSTTYFKSAFCGPDSAGVRCPWRFAALGNGGIAGLAAEIGNGAPGYSIWASRPRLCGAGKKRGEWSA
;
A
#
# COMPACT_ATOMS: atom_id res chain seq x y z
N MET A 1 -12.78 12.31 3.56
CA MET A 1 -13.05 13.74 3.24
C MET A 1 -13.34 14.49 4.52
N VAL A 2 -13.15 15.81 4.53
CA VAL A 2 -13.45 16.70 5.65
C VAL A 2 -14.93 16.59 6.04
N ALA A 3 -15.22 16.59 7.33
CA ALA A 3 -16.59 16.55 7.85
C ALA A 3 -17.23 17.95 7.95
N LEU A 4 -16.39 18.97 8.21
CA LEU A 4 -16.79 20.38 8.23
C LEU A 4 -15.69 21.24 7.63
N PRO A 5 -15.95 22.01 6.57
CA PRO A 5 -15.03 22.99 6.00
C PRO A 5 -14.74 24.15 6.95
N GLU A 6 -13.50 24.64 6.93
CA GLU A 6 -13.05 25.79 7.71
C GLU A 6 -12.09 26.66 6.89
N GLU A 7 -12.02 27.94 7.16
CA GLU A 7 -11.10 28.88 6.51
C GLU A 7 -9.97 29.29 7.45
N ASN A 8 -8.77 29.47 6.88
CA ASN A 8 -7.59 30.00 7.58
C ASN A 8 -7.22 29.23 8.86
N VAL A 9 -7.28 27.89 8.80
CA VAL A 9 -7.04 27.00 9.95
C VAL A 9 -5.76 26.22 9.81
N LYS A 10 -5.29 25.64 10.92
CA LYS A 10 -4.18 24.67 10.97
C LYS A 10 -4.68 23.26 11.32
N ARG A 11 -5.88 22.94 10.96
CA ARG A 11 -6.52 21.66 11.28
C ARG A 11 -7.46 21.18 10.19
N VAL A 12 -7.88 19.94 10.33
CA VAL A 12 -8.94 19.34 9.52
C VAL A 12 -9.97 18.74 10.47
N LEU A 13 -11.23 19.06 10.29
CA LEU A 13 -12.32 18.49 11.08
C LEU A 13 -12.88 17.22 10.43
N LEU A 14 -12.90 16.14 11.19
CA LEU A 14 -13.38 14.82 10.79
C LEU A 14 -14.47 14.31 11.72
N SER A 15 -15.28 13.38 11.25
CA SER A 15 -16.10 12.58 12.16
C SER A 15 -15.21 11.64 13.00
N ALA A 16 -15.73 11.17 14.14
CA ALA A 16 -14.98 10.25 15.00
C ALA A 16 -14.51 8.99 14.26
N SER A 17 -15.33 8.43 13.37
CA SER A 17 -14.98 7.24 12.58
C SER A 17 -13.89 7.53 11.55
N GLN A 18 -13.92 8.68 10.90
CA GLN A 18 -12.88 9.09 9.96
C GLN A 18 -11.54 9.37 10.67
N ALA A 19 -11.59 9.95 11.85
CA ALA A 19 -10.40 10.29 12.63
C ALA A 19 -9.71 9.08 13.30
N ALA A 20 -10.38 7.93 13.37
CA ALA A 20 -9.90 6.76 14.11
C ALA A 20 -8.53 6.21 13.64
N GLY A 21 -8.14 6.49 12.38
CA GLY A 21 -6.85 6.07 11.80
C GLY A 21 -5.68 7.00 12.07
N PHE A 22 -5.92 8.21 12.62
CA PHE A 22 -4.86 9.21 12.83
C PHE A 22 -4.23 9.07 14.21
N ILE A 23 -2.94 9.39 14.30
CA ILE A 23 -2.18 9.43 15.55
C ILE A 23 -1.27 10.66 15.57
N VAL A 24 -1.05 11.20 16.77
CA VAL A 24 -0.14 12.33 16.98
C VAL A 24 1.29 11.92 16.57
N GLY A 25 2.00 12.81 15.88
CA GLY A 25 3.34 12.59 15.37
C GLY A 25 3.41 11.88 14.01
N SER A 26 2.29 11.32 13.51
CA SER A 26 2.26 10.73 12.16
C SER A 26 2.34 11.81 11.08
N THR A 27 2.88 11.43 9.93
CA THR A 27 2.95 12.30 8.75
C THR A 27 1.69 12.14 7.90
N VAL A 28 1.12 13.25 7.49
CA VAL A 28 -0.08 13.32 6.67
C VAL A 28 0.09 14.28 5.51
N SER A 29 -0.73 14.14 4.48
CA SER A 29 -0.93 15.15 3.45
C SER A 29 -2.38 15.56 3.38
N VAL A 30 -2.62 16.82 3.06
CA VAL A 30 -3.95 17.41 2.89
C VAL A 30 -4.05 17.94 1.48
N GLY A 31 -5.11 17.57 0.80
CA GLY A 31 -5.36 18.02 -0.55
C GLY A 31 -6.83 18.33 -0.79
N ASP A 32 -7.09 19.20 -1.73
CA ASP A 32 -8.42 19.54 -2.18
C ASP A 32 -8.60 19.13 -3.64
N MET A 33 -9.56 18.26 -3.88
CA MET A 33 -9.88 17.76 -5.21
C MET A 33 -10.57 18.83 -6.07
N GLY A 34 -11.29 19.76 -5.46
CA GLY A 34 -12.07 20.79 -6.16
C GLY A 34 -13.06 20.16 -7.13
N ALA A 35 -13.05 20.65 -8.37
CA ALA A 35 -13.90 20.14 -9.46
C ALA A 35 -13.31 18.92 -10.18
N GLN A 36 -12.15 18.39 -9.76
CA GLN A 36 -11.52 17.25 -10.41
C GLN A 36 -12.30 15.94 -10.13
N SER A 37 -12.27 15.03 -11.09
CA SER A 37 -12.90 13.73 -10.95
C SER A 37 -12.02 12.76 -10.14
N ASN A 38 -12.62 11.70 -9.59
CA ASN A 38 -11.87 10.60 -8.96
C ASN A 38 -10.86 9.91 -9.90
N LYS A 39 -10.97 10.10 -11.20
CA LYS A 39 -9.98 9.60 -12.17
C LYS A 39 -8.65 10.30 -12.03
N ASP A 40 -8.65 11.53 -11.51
CA ASP A 40 -7.44 12.33 -11.30
C ASP A 40 -6.78 12.08 -9.94
N ARG A 41 -7.17 11.01 -9.24
CA ARG A 41 -6.61 10.61 -7.92
C ARG A 41 -5.09 10.39 -7.91
N TRP A 42 -4.46 10.32 -9.06
CA TRP A 42 -3.01 10.24 -9.26
C TRP A 42 -2.32 11.60 -9.27
N ASN A 43 -3.09 12.68 -9.29
CA ASN A 43 -2.58 14.03 -9.45
C ASN A 43 -2.10 14.65 -8.13
N ALA A 44 -1.35 15.73 -8.24
CA ALA A 44 -0.77 16.46 -7.12
C ALA A 44 -1.81 17.10 -6.18
N TRP A 45 -3.10 17.14 -6.55
CA TRP A 45 -4.17 17.68 -5.73
C TRP A 45 -4.27 17.02 -4.34
N MET A 46 -3.85 15.76 -4.21
CA MET A 46 -3.88 15.03 -2.93
C MET A 46 -2.98 15.64 -1.86
N ARG A 47 -2.14 16.61 -2.20
CA ARG A 47 -1.18 17.27 -1.33
C ARG A 47 -1.04 18.77 -1.60
N ASN A 48 -2.00 19.37 -2.30
CA ASN A 48 -1.91 20.76 -2.75
C ASN A 48 -2.17 21.79 -1.66
N LEU A 49 -2.69 21.39 -0.49
CA LEU A 49 -2.89 22.26 0.67
C LEU A 49 -1.77 22.11 1.70
N ALA A 50 -1.37 20.89 2.02
CA ALA A 50 -0.23 20.60 2.90
C ALA A 50 0.36 19.24 2.56
N ASP A 51 1.68 19.14 2.45
CA ASP A 51 2.37 17.92 2.10
C ASP A 51 3.36 17.50 3.17
N LEU A 52 3.31 16.22 3.56
CA LEU A 52 4.24 15.58 4.50
C LEU A 52 4.35 16.32 5.85
N VAL A 53 3.24 16.81 6.35
CA VAL A 53 3.17 17.55 7.62
C VAL A 53 2.83 16.62 8.78
N LYS A 54 3.27 16.94 9.99
CA LYS A 54 2.99 16.15 11.18
C LYS A 54 1.63 16.50 11.77
N VAL A 55 0.97 15.49 12.32
CA VAL A 55 -0.17 15.69 13.24
C VAL A 55 0.39 16.15 14.58
N SER A 56 0.10 17.39 14.98
CA SER A 56 0.59 17.98 16.23
C SER A 56 -0.26 17.57 17.43
N SER A 57 -1.59 17.53 17.26
CA SER A 57 -2.53 17.03 18.28
C SER A 57 -3.82 16.53 17.64
N ILE A 58 -4.58 15.76 18.41
CA ILE A 58 -5.92 15.26 18.04
C ILE A 58 -6.84 15.54 19.23
N GLU A 59 -7.92 16.26 19.00
CA GLU A 59 -8.83 16.67 20.06
C GLU A 59 -10.29 16.68 19.59
N LYS A 60 -11.22 16.57 20.53
CA LYS A 60 -12.64 16.75 20.26
C LYS A 60 -12.99 18.23 20.32
N VAL A 61 -13.75 18.70 19.36
CA VAL A 61 -14.24 20.08 19.28
C VAL A 61 -15.72 20.07 18.94
N THR A 62 -16.46 21.01 19.53
CA THR A 62 -17.88 21.22 19.22
C THR A 62 -18.03 22.46 18.38
N VAL A 63 -18.60 22.32 17.19
CA VAL A 63 -18.93 23.47 16.32
C VAL A 63 -20.42 23.42 16.01
N ASN A 64 -21.13 24.52 16.29
CA ASN A 64 -22.56 24.61 16.07
C ASN A 64 -23.36 23.44 16.69
N GLY A 65 -22.98 23.01 17.91
CA GLY A 65 -23.63 21.91 18.62
C GLY A 65 -23.29 20.50 18.13
N THR A 66 -22.44 20.35 17.10
CA THR A 66 -21.98 19.06 16.56
C THR A 66 -20.55 18.79 16.99
N GLU A 67 -20.29 17.58 17.53
CA GLU A 67 -18.93 17.13 17.89
C GLU A 67 -18.17 16.63 16.67
N TYR A 68 -16.95 17.13 16.51
CA TYR A 68 -15.98 16.71 15.53
C TYR A 68 -14.67 16.30 16.20
N THR A 69 -13.82 15.62 15.46
CA THR A 69 -12.42 15.38 15.83
C THR A 69 -11.53 16.27 14.98
N ALA A 70 -10.82 17.17 15.62
CA ALA A 70 -9.83 18.03 14.98
C ALA A 70 -8.48 17.29 14.86
N ILE A 71 -7.98 17.19 13.66
CA ILE A 71 -6.61 16.76 13.36
C ILE A 71 -5.78 18.03 13.18
N ASN A 72 -5.07 18.45 14.21
CA ASN A 72 -4.22 19.64 14.16
C ASN A 72 -2.90 19.32 13.47
N LEU A 73 -2.45 20.25 12.64
CA LEU A 73 -1.29 20.07 11.75
C LEU A 73 -0.15 21.01 12.17
N ASP A 74 1.07 20.50 12.12
CA ASP A 74 2.30 21.26 12.30
C ASP A 74 2.66 21.95 10.99
N ILE A 75 2.02 23.07 10.69
CA ILE A 75 2.22 23.88 9.49
C ILE A 75 2.50 25.35 9.87
N SER A 76 3.38 26.00 9.13
CA SER A 76 3.73 27.40 9.35
C SER A 76 2.62 28.38 8.98
N GLY A 77 1.93 28.11 7.87
CA GLY A 77 0.78 28.88 7.39
C GLY A 77 -0.57 28.32 7.84
N THR A 78 -1.62 28.74 7.17
CA THR A 78 -2.98 28.21 7.32
C THR A 78 -3.46 27.59 6.01
N ILE A 79 -4.47 26.74 6.11
CA ILE A 79 -5.17 26.15 4.96
C ILE A 79 -6.65 26.51 5.01
N THR A 80 -7.29 26.54 3.87
CA THR A 80 -8.75 26.60 3.74
C THR A 80 -9.23 25.25 3.24
N THR A 81 -10.14 24.63 3.97
CA THR A 81 -10.72 23.34 3.62
C THR A 81 -12.09 23.51 2.99
N THR A 82 -12.47 22.61 2.09
CA THR A 82 -13.78 22.55 1.43
C THR A 82 -14.42 21.18 1.62
N ALA A 83 -15.61 20.98 1.12
CA ALA A 83 -16.27 19.66 1.13
C ALA A 83 -15.52 18.58 0.33
N THR A 84 -14.64 19.00 -0.58
CA THR A 84 -13.79 18.09 -1.40
C THR A 84 -12.38 17.93 -0.84
N THR A 85 -12.06 18.56 0.29
CA THR A 85 -10.76 18.39 0.95
C THR A 85 -10.66 17.00 1.57
N CYS A 86 -9.50 16.38 1.39
CA CYS A 86 -9.12 15.09 1.96
C CYS A 86 -7.85 15.23 2.80
N ILE A 87 -7.77 14.44 3.87
CA ILE A 87 -6.52 14.23 4.60
C ILE A 87 -6.13 12.75 4.48
N SER A 88 -4.85 12.48 4.28
CA SER A 88 -4.34 11.13 4.03
C SER A 88 -3.09 10.84 4.83
N THR A 89 -2.99 9.62 5.36
CA THR A 89 -1.78 9.07 5.99
C THR A 89 -0.86 8.36 4.98
N MET A 90 -1.26 8.29 3.69
CA MET A 90 -0.52 7.59 2.64
C MET A 90 0.94 8.04 2.47
N PRO A 91 1.30 9.34 2.60
CA PRO A 91 2.66 9.79 2.39
C PRO A 91 3.59 9.56 3.60
N TRP A 92 3.43 8.48 4.32
CA TRP A 92 4.35 8.17 5.41
C TRP A 92 5.75 7.98 4.88
N HIS A 93 6.71 8.67 5.49
CA HIS A 93 8.12 8.44 5.21
C HIS A 93 8.54 7.08 5.77
N SER A 94 9.27 6.32 4.97
CA SER A 94 9.96 5.13 5.46
C SER A 94 10.86 5.53 6.64
N GLY A 95 10.75 4.80 7.75
CA GLY A 95 11.46 5.11 8.99
C GLY A 95 10.79 6.15 9.90
N ALA A 96 9.78 6.88 9.43
CA ALA A 96 9.09 7.88 10.25
C ALA A 96 8.30 7.26 11.41
N THR A 97 7.88 6.02 11.28
CA THR A 97 7.12 5.30 12.29
C THR A 97 7.93 4.94 13.54
N GLU A 98 9.26 5.03 13.52
CA GLU A 98 10.10 4.79 14.70
C GLU A 98 9.82 5.76 15.84
N ALA A 99 9.43 6.98 15.51
CA ALA A 99 9.07 7.99 16.49
C ALA A 99 7.68 7.79 17.11
N LEU A 100 6.88 6.85 16.60
CA LEU A 100 5.52 6.63 17.07
C LEU A 100 5.46 5.64 18.22
N PRO A 101 4.59 5.87 19.24
CA PRO A 101 4.47 4.98 20.40
C PRO A 101 4.14 3.54 19.99
N GLY A 102 4.84 2.57 20.61
CA GLY A 102 4.59 1.15 20.43
C GLY A 102 5.01 0.57 19.07
N HIS A 103 5.62 1.36 18.21
CA HIS A 103 6.12 0.89 16.92
C HIS A 103 7.64 0.70 16.97
N LYS A 104 8.07 -0.49 17.30
CA LYS A 104 9.50 -0.88 17.37
C LYS A 104 9.75 -2.07 16.46
N ASP A 105 10.94 -2.13 15.90
CA ASP A 105 11.36 -3.29 15.11
C ASP A 105 11.36 -4.55 15.98
N GLY A 106 10.82 -5.65 15.45
CA GLY A 106 10.68 -6.91 16.16
C GLY A 106 9.56 -6.97 17.20
N CYS A 107 8.78 -5.91 17.41
CA CYS A 107 7.61 -5.98 18.27
C CYS A 107 6.52 -6.85 17.67
N THR A 108 5.92 -7.72 18.48
CA THR A 108 4.79 -8.57 18.10
C THR A 108 3.44 -7.89 18.29
N PHE A 109 3.42 -6.73 18.93
CA PHE A 109 2.22 -5.93 19.18
C PHE A 109 2.53 -4.43 19.04
N SER A 110 1.50 -3.64 18.81
CA SER A 110 1.57 -2.19 18.72
C SER A 110 0.64 -1.53 19.71
N LEU A 111 1.15 -0.53 20.43
CA LEU A 111 0.32 0.31 21.31
C LEU A 111 -0.62 1.25 20.54
N THR A 112 -0.47 1.34 19.22
CA THR A 112 -1.32 2.18 18.35
C THR A 112 -2.59 1.48 17.90
N ALA A 113 -2.88 0.26 18.38
CA ALA A 113 -4.04 -0.54 18.01
C ALA A 113 -4.18 -0.73 16.47
N GLY A 114 -3.07 -0.99 15.81
CA GLY A 114 -3.02 -1.22 14.36
C GLY A 114 -3.10 0.05 13.51
N LYS A 115 -2.99 1.23 14.09
CA LYS A 115 -3.02 2.50 13.34
C LYS A 115 -1.71 2.85 12.64
N THR A 116 -0.64 2.12 12.94
CA THR A 116 0.67 2.31 12.31
C THR A 116 1.05 1.09 11.49
N PRO A 117 1.91 1.24 10.49
CA PRO A 117 2.45 0.11 9.73
C PRO A 117 3.19 -0.89 10.63
N LEU A 118 3.16 -2.15 10.23
CA LEU A 118 3.98 -3.18 10.81
C LEU A 118 5.42 -3.03 10.30
N ARG A 119 6.42 -3.18 11.17
CA ARG A 119 7.83 -3.31 10.76
C ARG A 119 8.29 -4.76 10.90
N VAL A 120 8.92 -5.27 9.87
CA VAL A 120 9.53 -6.62 9.86
C VAL A 120 10.95 -6.47 9.34
N ALA A 121 11.93 -6.85 10.15
CA ALA A 121 13.34 -6.74 9.82
C ALA A 121 13.75 -5.35 9.29
N GLY A 122 13.29 -4.29 9.94
CA GLY A 122 13.58 -2.90 9.57
C GLY A 122 12.75 -2.36 8.40
N VAL A 123 11.87 -3.16 7.81
CA VAL A 123 11.02 -2.76 6.68
C VAL A 123 9.59 -2.54 7.15
N GLU A 124 9.06 -1.36 6.89
CA GLU A 124 7.64 -1.08 7.11
C GLU A 124 6.78 -1.78 6.07
N VAL A 125 5.76 -2.48 6.52
CA VAL A 125 4.77 -3.17 5.69
C VAL A 125 3.37 -2.78 6.14
N LEU A 126 2.37 -2.94 5.26
CA LEU A 126 0.98 -2.54 5.54
C LEU A 126 0.81 -1.05 5.87
N ASP A 127 1.62 -0.21 5.25
CA ASP A 127 1.59 1.24 5.42
C ASP A 127 0.49 1.93 4.58
N GLY A 128 -0.38 1.14 3.98
CA GLY A 128 -1.48 1.63 3.14
C GLY A 128 -1.09 1.85 1.68
N SER A 129 0.12 1.45 1.28
CA SER A 129 0.61 1.50 -0.10
C SER A 129 1.04 0.13 -0.61
N TYR A 130 1.01 -0.03 -1.93
CA TYR A 130 1.58 -1.22 -2.56
C TYR A 130 3.11 -1.22 -2.48
N THR A 131 3.66 -2.37 -2.21
CA THR A 131 5.09 -2.63 -2.44
C THR A 131 5.24 -3.33 -3.77
N ILE A 132 5.92 -2.70 -4.71
CA ILE A 132 6.22 -3.28 -6.03
C ILE A 132 7.52 -4.06 -5.92
N GLY A 133 7.49 -5.32 -6.33
CA GLY A 133 8.68 -6.17 -6.44
C GLY A 133 8.99 -6.47 -7.90
N LEU A 134 10.27 -6.58 -8.22
CA LEU A 134 10.74 -7.09 -9.52
C LEU A 134 11.19 -8.57 -9.43
N ASP A 135 10.89 -9.21 -8.30
CA ASP A 135 11.08 -10.63 -8.08
C ASP A 135 9.93 -11.16 -7.20
N PRO A 136 9.16 -12.14 -7.71
CA PRO A 136 9.20 -12.73 -9.05
C PRO A 136 8.64 -11.82 -10.16
N LEU A 137 8.87 -12.18 -11.41
CA LEU A 137 8.13 -11.68 -12.57
C LEU A 137 7.16 -12.74 -13.10
N TYR A 138 6.09 -12.26 -13.71
CA TYR A 138 5.04 -13.09 -14.32
C TYR A 138 4.98 -12.81 -15.81
N ASP A 139 5.18 -13.82 -16.64
CA ASP A 139 4.80 -13.75 -18.05
C ASP A 139 3.33 -14.15 -18.17
N THR A 140 2.51 -13.26 -18.71
CA THR A 140 1.07 -13.47 -18.83
C THR A 140 0.63 -13.43 -20.28
N THR A 141 -0.13 -14.44 -20.69
CA THR A 141 -0.72 -14.54 -22.02
C THR A 141 -2.24 -14.68 -21.92
N ALA A 142 -2.98 -14.14 -22.90
CA ALA A 142 -4.42 -14.31 -22.93
C ALA A 142 -4.77 -15.80 -23.17
N ASN A 143 -5.76 -16.30 -22.46
CA ASN A 143 -6.27 -17.66 -22.57
C ASN A 143 -7.51 -17.69 -23.47
N GLU A 144 -7.59 -18.64 -24.38
CA GLU A 144 -8.73 -18.77 -25.32
C GLU A 144 -10.07 -19.03 -24.60
N ALA A 145 -10.02 -19.64 -23.41
CA ALA A 145 -11.22 -19.89 -22.59
C ALA A 145 -11.64 -18.68 -21.75
N GLY A 146 -10.96 -17.56 -21.90
CA GLY A 146 -11.11 -16.37 -21.06
C GLY A 146 -10.19 -16.37 -19.85
N GLY A 147 -9.69 -15.20 -19.46
CA GLY A 147 -8.68 -15.05 -18.43
C GLY A 147 -7.24 -15.07 -18.99
N PHE A 148 -6.27 -15.40 -18.12
CA PHE A 148 -4.85 -15.32 -18.45
C PHE A 148 -4.08 -16.53 -17.93
N ASP A 149 -3.12 -16.96 -18.72
CA ASP A 149 -2.13 -17.93 -18.30
C ASP A 149 -0.90 -17.21 -17.74
N TYR A 150 -0.31 -17.74 -16.69
CA TYR A 150 0.89 -17.24 -16.04
C TYR A 150 2.01 -18.26 -16.12
N THR A 151 3.21 -17.79 -16.42
CA THR A 151 4.46 -18.48 -16.12
C THR A 151 5.27 -17.61 -15.17
N VAL A 152 5.77 -18.19 -14.08
CA VAL A 152 6.42 -17.46 -12.99
C VAL A 152 7.93 -17.62 -13.06
N TYR A 153 8.64 -16.49 -13.09
CA TYR A 153 10.10 -16.41 -13.16
C TYR A 153 10.66 -15.74 -11.91
N GLN A 154 11.86 -16.15 -11.50
CA GLN A 154 12.55 -15.58 -10.34
C GLN A 154 13.99 -15.21 -10.66
N CYS A 155 14.44 -14.03 -10.19
CA CYS A 155 15.81 -13.59 -10.19
C CYS A 155 16.36 -13.64 -8.77
N ARG A 156 17.49 -14.39 -8.56
CA ARG A 156 18.09 -14.53 -7.23
C ARG A 156 19.15 -13.50 -6.91
N ASP A 157 19.53 -12.70 -7.89
CA ASP A 157 20.54 -11.65 -7.75
C ASP A 157 19.88 -10.29 -7.77
N SER A 158 19.84 -9.62 -6.61
CA SER A 158 19.21 -8.31 -6.48
C SER A 158 19.84 -7.22 -7.34
N GLN A 159 21.07 -7.41 -7.81
CA GLN A 159 21.76 -6.48 -8.72
C GLN A 159 21.35 -6.65 -10.17
N LYS A 160 20.68 -7.76 -10.49
CA LYS A 160 20.24 -8.12 -11.84
C LYS A 160 18.73 -7.99 -12.04
N LEU A 161 18.04 -7.45 -11.05
CA LEU A 161 16.60 -7.22 -11.15
C LEU A 161 16.28 -6.30 -12.34
N SER A 162 15.28 -6.69 -13.11
CA SER A 162 14.86 -6.01 -14.33
C SER A 162 13.34 -5.95 -14.41
N GLY A 163 12.80 -4.96 -15.12
CA GLY A 163 11.38 -4.92 -15.50
C GLY A 163 11.03 -5.88 -16.66
N SER A 164 11.99 -6.65 -17.15
CA SER A 164 11.81 -7.64 -18.22
C SER A 164 12.37 -8.97 -17.78
N ILE A 165 11.83 -10.06 -18.30
CA ILE A 165 12.37 -11.42 -18.10
C ILE A 165 13.62 -11.56 -18.98
N THR A 166 14.78 -11.50 -18.31
CA THR A 166 16.11 -11.67 -18.94
C THR A 166 16.64 -13.07 -18.67
N ALA A 167 17.84 -13.38 -19.16
CA ALA A 167 18.53 -14.66 -18.88
C ALA A 167 18.85 -14.85 -17.39
N ASP A 168 18.81 -13.79 -16.58
CA ASP A 168 19.01 -13.86 -15.13
C ASP A 168 17.75 -14.29 -14.36
N TYR A 169 16.60 -14.39 -15.04
CA TYR A 169 15.36 -14.89 -14.48
C TYR A 169 15.16 -16.37 -14.82
N GLU A 170 15.12 -17.19 -13.78
CA GLU A 170 14.96 -18.64 -13.86
C GLU A 170 13.46 -18.99 -13.82
N ASP A 171 13.01 -19.86 -14.72
CA ASP A 171 11.66 -20.44 -14.66
C ASP A 171 11.49 -21.25 -13.38
N THR A 172 10.48 -20.88 -12.59
CA THR A 172 10.17 -21.56 -11.31
C THR A 172 9.44 -22.88 -11.47
N GLY A 173 8.98 -23.19 -12.68
CA GLY A 173 8.10 -24.33 -12.98
C GLY A 173 6.65 -24.11 -12.51
N ILE A 174 6.29 -22.90 -12.04
CA ILE A 174 4.89 -22.57 -11.72
C ILE A 174 4.20 -22.04 -12.96
N VAL A 175 3.13 -22.76 -13.35
CA VAL A 175 2.21 -22.34 -14.40
C VAL A 175 0.80 -22.30 -13.80
N TYR A 176 0.03 -21.28 -14.12
CA TYR A 176 -1.39 -21.18 -13.83
C TYR A 176 -2.14 -20.91 -15.12
N SER A 177 -3.20 -21.67 -15.40
CA SER A 177 -3.99 -21.48 -16.60
C SER A 177 -5.37 -20.92 -16.28
N GLY A 178 -5.81 -19.90 -17.06
CA GLY A 178 -7.13 -19.34 -16.99
C GLY A 178 -7.40 -18.48 -15.73
N MET A 179 -6.41 -17.76 -15.21
CA MET A 179 -6.62 -16.81 -14.12
C MET A 179 -7.61 -15.71 -14.56
N PRO A 180 -8.77 -15.55 -13.89
CA PRO A 180 -9.68 -14.46 -14.20
C PRO A 180 -9.07 -13.10 -13.90
N SER A 181 -9.46 -12.08 -14.64
CA SER A 181 -9.13 -10.69 -14.32
C SER A 181 -9.78 -10.25 -13.01
N GLY A 182 -9.22 -9.20 -12.40
CA GLY A 182 -9.74 -8.63 -11.17
C GLY A 182 -9.46 -9.45 -9.90
N TRP A 183 -10.14 -9.09 -8.81
CA TRP A 183 -9.88 -9.67 -7.49
C TRP A 183 -10.53 -11.04 -7.32
N ASN A 184 -9.70 -12.02 -6.96
CA ASN A 184 -10.10 -13.40 -6.74
C ASN A 184 -9.52 -13.88 -5.41
N TYR A 185 -10.33 -14.49 -4.54
CA TYR A 185 -9.84 -15.06 -3.29
C TYR A 185 -9.10 -16.38 -3.54
N VAL A 186 -7.93 -16.52 -2.91
CA VAL A 186 -7.07 -17.69 -3.06
C VAL A 186 -7.57 -18.82 -2.18
N LYS A 187 -7.77 -19.99 -2.78
CA LYS A 187 -8.16 -21.24 -2.11
C LYS A 187 -6.94 -22.10 -1.78
N ALA A 188 -5.93 -22.10 -2.62
CA ALA A 188 -4.70 -22.85 -2.40
C ALA A 188 -3.51 -22.12 -3.04
N PHE A 189 -2.32 -22.25 -2.43
CA PHE A 189 -1.05 -21.81 -2.98
C PHE A 189 -0.21 -23.01 -3.44
N ILE A 190 0.63 -22.77 -4.44
CA ILE A 190 1.75 -23.62 -4.81
C ILE A 190 3.04 -22.93 -4.41
N LYS A 191 4.03 -23.72 -3.96
CA LYS A 191 5.37 -23.25 -3.67
C LYS A 191 6.33 -23.83 -4.69
N SER A 192 7.14 -23.00 -5.34
CA SER A 192 8.22 -23.45 -6.20
C SER A 192 9.39 -24.04 -5.40
N LYS A 193 10.26 -24.77 -6.06
CA LYS A 193 11.56 -25.19 -5.51
C LYS A 193 12.42 -24.00 -5.03
N LEU A 194 12.19 -22.83 -5.60
CA LEU A 194 12.92 -21.59 -5.29
C LEU A 194 12.29 -20.77 -4.16
N GLY A 195 11.15 -21.22 -3.60
CA GLY A 195 10.49 -20.57 -2.49
C GLY A 195 9.39 -19.56 -2.84
N VAL A 196 9.13 -19.31 -4.13
CA VAL A 196 8.03 -18.45 -4.57
C VAL A 196 6.70 -19.12 -4.24
N LEU A 197 5.80 -18.35 -3.64
CA LEU A 197 4.39 -18.72 -3.44
C LEU A 197 3.54 -18.03 -4.50
N PHE A 198 2.69 -18.81 -5.18
CA PHE A 198 1.76 -18.32 -6.18
C PHE A 198 0.39 -19.00 -5.99
N PRO A 199 -0.73 -18.36 -6.37
CA PRO A 199 -2.03 -19.01 -6.32
C PRO A 199 -2.04 -20.29 -7.16
N LYS A 200 -2.51 -21.39 -6.55
CA LYS A 200 -2.77 -22.67 -7.25
C LYS A 200 -4.22 -22.80 -7.63
N LEU A 201 -5.10 -22.36 -6.76
CA LEU A 201 -6.55 -22.40 -6.95
C LEU A 201 -7.16 -21.12 -6.39
N ILE A 202 -8.16 -20.60 -7.08
CA ILE A 202 -9.03 -19.51 -6.61
C ILE A 202 -10.42 -20.08 -6.25
N GLY A 203 -11.28 -19.25 -5.68
CA GLY A 203 -12.63 -19.64 -5.24
C GLY A 203 -12.81 -19.70 -3.72
N GLY A 204 -11.88 -19.05 -2.97
CA GLY A 204 -12.08 -18.73 -1.56
C GLY A 204 -13.01 -17.54 -1.35
N SER A 205 -13.03 -17.01 -0.13
CA SER A 205 -13.76 -15.80 0.25
C SER A 205 -13.01 -15.02 1.32
N SER A 206 -13.54 -13.86 1.71
CA SER A 206 -12.99 -13.06 2.82
C SER A 206 -13.05 -13.77 4.19
N THR A 207 -13.76 -14.88 4.29
CA THR A 207 -13.94 -15.63 5.54
C THR A 207 -13.45 -17.07 5.48
N THR A 208 -13.11 -17.58 4.28
CA THR A 208 -12.68 -18.97 4.09
C THR A 208 -11.25 -19.08 3.57
N TYR A 209 -10.65 -20.24 3.76
CA TYR A 209 -9.28 -20.57 3.34
C TYR A 209 -8.25 -19.54 3.88
N PHE A 210 -7.42 -18.99 3.00
CA PHE A 210 -6.37 -18.06 3.38
C PHE A 210 -6.87 -16.63 3.63
N LYS A 211 -8.16 -16.32 3.32
CA LYS A 211 -8.73 -14.96 3.38
C LYS A 211 -7.89 -13.93 2.62
N SER A 212 -7.13 -14.38 1.64
CA SER A 212 -6.19 -13.62 0.85
C SER A 212 -6.70 -13.48 -0.57
N ALA A 213 -6.50 -12.33 -1.18
CA ALA A 213 -6.95 -12.05 -2.53
C ALA A 213 -5.77 -11.83 -3.49
N PHE A 214 -5.95 -12.28 -4.71
CA PHE A 214 -5.05 -12.07 -5.84
C PHE A 214 -5.80 -11.36 -6.95
N CYS A 215 -5.25 -10.26 -7.44
CA CYS A 215 -5.83 -9.54 -8.57
C CYS A 215 -5.17 -10.02 -9.87
N GLY A 216 -5.93 -10.76 -10.67
CA GLY A 216 -5.49 -11.19 -12.00
C GLY A 216 -5.43 -10.03 -12.99
N PRO A 217 -4.66 -10.16 -14.09
CA PRO A 217 -4.44 -9.11 -15.06
C PRO A 217 -5.67 -8.86 -15.94
N ASP A 218 -5.68 -7.72 -16.57
CA ASP A 218 -6.64 -7.30 -17.59
C ASP A 218 -6.02 -7.28 -19.00
N SER A 219 -4.72 -7.54 -19.11
CA SER A 219 -3.96 -7.56 -20.36
C SER A 219 -2.73 -8.45 -20.24
N ALA A 220 -2.30 -9.00 -21.38
CA ALA A 220 -1.09 -9.82 -21.49
C ALA A 220 0.20 -9.00 -21.31
N GLY A 221 1.32 -9.68 -21.07
CA GLY A 221 2.67 -9.13 -20.97
C GLY A 221 3.35 -9.42 -19.64
N VAL A 222 4.53 -8.86 -19.44
CA VAL A 222 5.28 -9.02 -18.20
C VAL A 222 4.62 -8.25 -17.08
N ARG A 223 4.37 -8.95 -15.96
CA ARG A 223 3.77 -8.41 -14.74
C ARG A 223 4.70 -8.65 -13.56
N CYS A 224 4.49 -7.87 -12.51
CA CYS A 224 5.22 -8.04 -11.25
C CYS A 224 4.26 -7.97 -10.05
N PRO A 225 4.63 -8.56 -8.90
CA PRO A 225 3.78 -8.52 -7.72
C PRO A 225 3.73 -7.11 -7.12
N TRP A 226 2.52 -6.66 -6.83
CA TRP A 226 2.27 -5.53 -5.96
C TRP A 226 1.62 -6.07 -4.69
N ARG A 227 2.33 -5.99 -3.58
CA ARG A 227 1.93 -6.66 -2.33
C ARG A 227 1.33 -5.70 -1.33
N PHE A 228 0.61 -6.27 -0.36
CA PHE A 228 0.01 -5.64 0.81
C PHE A 228 -1.25 -4.81 0.55
N ALA A 229 -1.55 -4.44 -0.67
CA ALA A 229 -2.67 -3.61 -1.09
C ALA A 229 -2.62 -2.15 -0.57
N ALA A 230 -3.35 -1.26 -1.23
CA ALA A 230 -3.50 0.13 -0.81
C ALA A 230 -4.72 0.30 0.10
N LEU A 231 -4.79 1.43 0.81
CA LEU A 231 -5.91 1.77 1.70
C LEU A 231 -7.28 1.65 1.03
N GLY A 232 -7.38 1.95 -0.27
CA GLY A 232 -8.62 1.83 -1.03
C GLY A 232 -9.13 0.40 -1.26
N ASN A 233 -8.33 -0.62 -0.93
CA ASN A 233 -8.73 -2.02 -1.11
C ASN A 233 -9.57 -2.58 0.04
N GLY A 234 -9.70 -1.84 1.14
CA GLY A 234 -10.54 -2.23 2.28
C GLY A 234 -10.22 -3.64 2.80
N GLY A 235 -11.23 -4.48 2.95
CA GLY A 235 -11.09 -5.84 3.48
C GLY A 235 -10.27 -6.83 2.63
N ILE A 236 -9.87 -6.44 1.42
CA ILE A 236 -8.98 -7.24 0.56
C ILE A 236 -7.51 -7.01 0.94
N ALA A 237 -7.20 -5.88 1.59
CA ALA A 237 -5.85 -5.56 2.03
C ALA A 237 -5.35 -6.55 3.08
N GLY A 238 -4.07 -6.91 3.02
CA GLY A 238 -3.45 -7.80 4.01
C GLY A 238 -2.07 -8.28 3.58
N LEU A 239 -1.38 -8.95 4.49
CA LEU A 239 -0.01 -9.47 4.28
C LEU A 239 0.13 -10.37 3.06
N ALA A 240 -0.93 -11.10 2.72
CA ALA A 240 -0.93 -12.03 1.60
C ALA A 240 -1.74 -11.51 0.39
N ALA A 241 -2.25 -10.28 0.45
CA ALA A 241 -2.88 -9.66 -0.71
C ALA A 241 -1.84 -9.30 -1.76
N GLU A 242 -2.15 -9.62 -3.01
CA GLU A 242 -1.25 -9.40 -4.12
C GLU A 242 -2.01 -8.95 -5.37
N ILE A 243 -1.48 -7.96 -6.05
CA ILE A 243 -1.87 -7.60 -7.41
C ILE A 243 -0.86 -8.24 -8.36
N GLY A 244 -1.32 -9.18 -9.18
CA GLY A 244 -0.52 -9.84 -10.22
C GLY A 244 -0.70 -9.21 -11.59
N ASN A 245 -1.29 -8.02 -11.69
CA ASN A 245 -1.52 -7.32 -12.95
C ASN A 245 -0.64 -6.08 -13.13
N GLY A 246 0.22 -5.74 -12.18
CA GLY A 246 1.06 -4.57 -12.25
C GLY A 246 2.18 -4.70 -13.29
N ALA A 247 2.33 -3.72 -14.17
CA ALA A 247 3.49 -3.65 -15.06
C ALA A 247 4.72 -3.19 -14.27
N PRO A 248 5.94 -3.73 -14.53
CA PRO A 248 7.14 -3.40 -13.77
C PRO A 248 7.54 -1.92 -13.79
N GLY A 249 7.24 -1.22 -14.87
CA GLY A 249 7.51 0.22 -15.02
C GLY A 249 6.42 1.15 -14.49
N TYR A 250 5.39 0.62 -13.85
CA TYR A 250 4.25 1.43 -13.40
C TYR A 250 4.58 2.21 -12.14
N SER A 251 4.34 3.51 -12.16
CA SER A 251 4.52 4.40 -11.00
C SER A 251 3.20 5.09 -10.68
N ILE A 252 2.70 4.87 -9.47
CA ILE A 252 1.45 5.47 -8.98
C ILE A 252 1.63 5.99 -7.57
N TRP A 253 0.82 6.94 -7.15
CA TRP A 253 0.83 7.50 -5.80
C TRP A 253 0.62 6.44 -4.69
N ALA A 254 -0.10 5.38 -5.01
CA ALA A 254 -0.40 4.27 -4.08
C ALA A 254 0.71 3.21 -4.01
N SER A 255 1.83 3.40 -4.71
CA SER A 255 2.96 2.46 -4.71
C SER A 255 4.21 3.11 -4.13
N ARG A 256 4.98 2.33 -3.38
CA ARG A 256 6.30 2.72 -2.90
C ARG A 256 7.33 1.72 -3.41
N PRO A 257 8.38 2.17 -4.11
CA PRO A 257 9.53 1.33 -4.33
C PRO A 257 10.18 1.06 -2.95
N ARG A 258 10.37 -0.21 -2.62
CA ARG A 258 11.24 -0.57 -1.50
C ARG A 258 12.58 -0.93 -2.08
N LEU A 259 13.59 -0.16 -1.72
CA LEU A 259 14.97 -0.55 -1.98
C LEU A 259 15.21 -1.82 -1.17
N CYS A 260 15.36 -2.95 -1.86
CA CYS A 260 16.09 -4.07 -1.29
C CYS A 260 17.53 -3.54 -1.11
N GLY A 261 17.89 -3.16 0.11
CA GLY A 261 19.26 -2.81 0.42
C GLY A 261 20.13 -3.98 -0.04
N ALA A 262 21.17 -3.70 -0.84
CA ALA A 262 22.21 -4.68 -1.10
C ALA A 262 22.64 -5.21 0.26
N GLY A 263 22.35 -6.47 0.56
CA GLY A 263 22.65 -7.06 1.85
C GLY A 263 24.12 -6.87 2.13
N LYS A 264 24.46 -6.09 3.16
CA LYS A 264 25.82 -6.08 3.67
C LYS A 264 26.21 -7.51 3.98
N LYS A 265 27.37 -7.93 3.54
CA LYS A 265 27.90 -9.27 3.86
C LYS A 265 27.81 -9.47 5.38
N ARG A 266 27.41 -10.66 5.81
CA ARG A 266 27.38 -11.05 7.22
C ARG A 266 28.71 -10.66 7.87
N GLY A 267 28.72 -9.71 8.79
CA GLY A 267 29.92 -9.19 9.46
C GLY A 267 30.14 -7.66 9.34
N GLU A 268 29.38 -6.97 8.52
CA GLU A 268 29.52 -5.50 8.36
C GLU A 268 28.52 -4.67 9.19
N TRP A 269 27.79 -5.33 10.10
CA TRP A 269 26.94 -4.65 11.07
C TRP A 269 27.80 -4.34 12.30
N SER A 270 28.51 -3.23 12.30
CA SER A 270 29.06 -2.66 13.54
C SER A 270 27.93 -1.98 14.30
N ALA A 271 27.90 -2.24 15.62
CA ALA A 271 26.95 -1.74 16.58
C ALA A 271 26.79 -0.20 16.54
#